data_6db91ced78ba744849d16c28090daae7
#
_entry.id   6db91ced78ba744849d16c28090daae7
#
_cell.length_a   1.000
_cell.length_b   1.000
_cell.length_c   1.000
_cell.angle_alpha   90.00
_cell.angle_beta   90.00
_cell.angle_gamma   90.00
#
_symmetry.space_group_name_H-M   'P 1'
#
loop_
_entity.id
_entity.type
_entity.pdbx_description
1 polymer ?
#
loop_
_entity_poly.entity_id
_entity_poly.type
_entity_poly.pdbx_seq_one_letter_code
_entity_poly.pdbx_strand_id
1 'polypeptide(L)'
;YEIFTGKLENGLAYLPSSIKECDVVKNTFEIEEYDSNNKLIKVRKKRYDIEYVDSNGDRQVHTGLNQSFNPEFWNYAKLVSGVLRQRMPLTYVYHLVNSLSFREDHINTWKNGVARVIKKYIKDGEKGKGTCPECGGEHLEFKEGCLTCMSCGNSKCG
;
A
#
# COMPACT_ATOMS: atom_id res chain seq x y z
N TYR A 1 0.32 -0.82 -11.71
CA TYR A 1 -0.08 -1.14 -10.33
C TYR A 1 -0.22 0.14 -9.53
N GLU A 2 -1.15 0.16 -8.58
CA GLU A 2 -1.35 1.26 -7.65
C GLU A 2 -1.54 0.70 -6.24
N ILE A 3 -1.22 1.51 -5.22
CA ILE A 3 -1.40 1.16 -3.82
C ILE A 3 -2.38 2.15 -3.19
N PHE A 4 -3.43 1.63 -2.58
CA PHE A 4 -4.39 2.37 -1.78
C PHE A 4 -4.21 1.94 -0.32
N THR A 5 -3.50 2.73 0.45
CA THR A 5 -3.21 2.41 1.85
C THR A 5 -2.90 3.66 2.65
N GLY A 6 -3.06 3.58 3.95
CA GLY A 6 -2.74 4.63 4.89
C GLY A 6 -2.97 4.17 6.33
N LYS A 7 -2.68 5.04 7.27
CA LYS A 7 -3.08 4.85 8.67
C LYS A 7 -4.52 5.36 8.79
N LEU A 8 -5.42 4.52 9.28
CA LEU A 8 -6.82 4.89 9.54
C LEU A 8 -6.87 5.82 10.75
N GLU A 9 -7.46 6.99 10.60
CA GLU A 9 -7.72 7.93 11.70
C GLU A 9 -9.17 7.86 12.19
N ASN A 10 -10.10 7.69 11.26
CA ASN A 10 -11.53 7.55 11.60
C ASN A 10 -12.00 6.24 11.00
N GLY A 11 -12.30 5.26 11.84
CA GLY A 11 -12.57 3.91 11.43
C GLY A 11 -13.26 3.80 10.08
N LEU A 12 -12.53 3.34 9.07
CA LEU A 12 -13.18 2.55 8.04
C LEU A 12 -13.85 1.45 8.83
N ALA A 13 -15.12 1.68 9.14
CA ALA A 13 -15.90 0.70 9.81
C ALA A 13 -15.83 -0.55 8.95
N TYR A 14 -14.87 -1.40 9.29
CA TYR A 14 -14.84 -2.80 9.00
C TYR A 14 -15.27 -3.21 7.58
N LEU A 15 -14.32 -3.13 6.64
CA LEU A 15 -14.42 -4.04 5.51
C LEU A 15 -14.40 -5.45 6.11
N PRO A 16 -15.45 -6.26 5.92
CA PRO A 16 -15.48 -7.61 6.45
C PRO A 16 -14.24 -8.38 5.99
N SER A 17 -13.57 -9.11 6.87
CA SER A 17 -12.38 -9.90 6.55
C SER A 17 -12.65 -11.00 5.49
N SER A 18 -13.91 -11.29 5.22
CA SER A 18 -14.37 -12.19 4.15
C SER A 18 -14.18 -11.62 2.74
N ILE A 19 -14.04 -10.29 2.59
CA ILE A 19 -13.86 -9.66 1.27
C ILE A 19 -12.41 -9.87 0.84
N LYS A 20 -12.24 -10.62 -0.24
CA LYS A 20 -10.94 -10.89 -0.86
C LYS A 20 -10.67 -10.03 -2.09
N GLU A 21 -11.75 -9.57 -2.74
CA GLU A 21 -11.70 -8.81 -3.98
C GLU A 21 -12.64 -7.61 -3.89
N CYS A 22 -12.21 -6.47 -4.39
CA CYS A 22 -13.01 -5.26 -4.47
C CYS A 22 -12.52 -4.39 -5.63
N ASP A 23 -13.41 -3.56 -6.14
CA ASP A 23 -13.08 -2.52 -7.10
C ASP A 23 -12.83 -1.19 -6.39
N VAL A 24 -11.78 -0.49 -6.79
CA VAL A 24 -11.52 0.88 -6.34
C VAL A 24 -11.95 1.84 -7.44
N VAL A 25 -13.06 2.52 -7.21
CA VAL A 25 -13.66 3.43 -8.18
C VAL A 25 -13.28 4.87 -7.86
N LYS A 26 -12.78 5.57 -8.88
CA LYS A 26 -12.41 6.98 -8.77
C LYS A 26 -13.55 7.86 -9.25
N ASN A 27 -14.15 8.59 -8.34
CA ASN A 27 -15.19 9.57 -8.61
C ASN A 27 -14.62 10.99 -8.60
N THR A 28 -15.13 11.84 -9.51
CA THR A 28 -14.81 13.27 -9.55
C THR A 28 -16.09 14.04 -9.34
N PHE A 29 -16.09 14.98 -8.40
CA PHE A 29 -17.23 15.83 -8.08
C PHE A 29 -16.78 17.27 -7.91
N GLU A 30 -17.70 18.21 -8.16
CA GLU A 30 -17.47 19.62 -7.98
C GLU A 30 -18.05 20.05 -6.63
N ILE A 31 -17.28 20.85 -5.89
CA ILE A 31 -17.72 21.52 -4.67
C ILE A 31 -17.48 23.00 -4.82
N GLU A 32 -18.25 23.80 -4.09
CA GLU A 32 -18.02 25.24 -3.99
C GLU A 32 -17.21 25.51 -2.72
N GLU A 33 -16.09 26.20 -2.88
CA GLU A 33 -15.21 26.61 -1.79
C GLU A 33 -14.84 28.10 -1.94
N TYR A 34 -14.54 28.75 -0.83
CA TYR A 34 -14.01 30.12 -0.85
C TYR A 34 -12.49 30.10 -1.06
N ASP A 35 -12.00 30.87 -2.02
CA ASP A 35 -10.56 31.07 -2.22
C ASP A 35 -9.96 32.01 -1.15
N SER A 36 -8.65 32.27 -1.23
CA SER A 36 -7.92 33.18 -0.33
C SER A 36 -8.43 34.61 -0.35
N ASN A 37 -9.18 35.01 -1.38
CA ASN A 37 -9.78 36.34 -1.56
C ASN A 37 -11.27 36.35 -1.16
N ASN A 38 -11.76 35.32 -0.48
CA ASN A 38 -13.15 35.14 -0.06
C ASN A 38 -14.16 35.13 -1.23
N LYS A 39 -13.71 34.67 -2.41
CA LYS A 39 -14.53 34.50 -3.61
C LYS A 39 -14.96 33.04 -3.74
N LEU A 40 -16.24 32.80 -3.99
CA LEU A 40 -16.78 31.47 -4.24
C LEU A 40 -16.24 30.92 -5.58
N ILE A 41 -15.56 29.78 -5.51
CA ILE A 41 -15.00 29.09 -6.69
C ILE A 41 -15.47 27.64 -6.71
N LYS A 42 -15.59 27.07 -7.92
CA LYS A 42 -15.85 25.64 -8.11
C LYS A 42 -14.55 24.88 -8.18
N VAL A 43 -14.36 23.94 -7.28
CA VAL A 43 -13.16 23.09 -7.20
C VAL A 43 -13.52 21.65 -7.50
N ARG A 44 -12.76 21.00 -8.39
CA ARG A 44 -12.90 19.58 -8.66
C ARG A 44 -12.12 18.77 -7.64
N LYS A 45 -12.83 17.97 -6.85
CA LYS A 45 -12.24 17.01 -5.91
C LYS A 45 -12.40 15.58 -6.41
N LYS A 46 -11.43 14.76 -6.04
CA LYS A 46 -11.41 13.33 -6.37
C LYS A 46 -11.69 12.54 -5.10
N ARG A 47 -12.57 11.54 -5.21
CA ARG A 47 -12.88 10.60 -4.16
C ARG A 47 -12.63 9.19 -4.69
N TYR A 48 -12.09 8.34 -3.85
CA TYR A 48 -11.98 6.92 -4.15
C TYR A 48 -12.97 6.17 -3.28
N ASP A 49 -13.77 5.31 -3.90
CA ASP A 49 -14.77 4.48 -3.25
C ASP A 49 -14.38 3.02 -3.45
N ILE A 50 -14.72 2.16 -2.51
CA ILE A 50 -14.54 0.71 -2.63
C ILE A 50 -15.90 0.09 -2.90
N GLU A 51 -15.99 -0.72 -3.96
CA GLU A 51 -17.16 -1.49 -4.34
C GLU A 51 -16.86 -2.98 -4.24
N TYR A 52 -17.73 -3.73 -3.61
CA TYR A 52 -17.60 -5.17 -3.49
C TYR A 52 -18.97 -5.85 -3.39
N VAL A 53 -18.99 -7.16 -3.58
CA VAL A 53 -20.16 -7.99 -3.37
C VAL A 53 -20.01 -8.69 -2.01
N ASP A 54 -21.00 -8.57 -1.15
CA ASP A 54 -20.99 -9.21 0.16
C ASP A 54 -21.34 -10.71 0.08
N SER A 55 -21.36 -11.38 1.22
CA SER A 55 -21.67 -12.83 1.31
C SER A 55 -23.10 -13.17 0.89
N ASN A 56 -23.99 -12.19 0.83
CA ASN A 56 -25.39 -12.38 0.42
C ASN A 56 -25.57 -12.16 -1.08
N GLY A 57 -24.53 -11.71 -1.80
CA GLY A 57 -24.58 -11.34 -3.19
C GLY A 57 -24.99 -9.89 -3.44
N ASP A 58 -25.08 -9.06 -2.40
CA ASP A 58 -25.48 -7.67 -2.50
C ASP A 58 -24.25 -6.77 -2.76
N ARG A 59 -24.42 -5.81 -3.69
CA ARG A 59 -23.38 -4.80 -3.97
C ARG A 59 -23.32 -3.78 -2.85
N GLN A 60 -22.16 -3.66 -2.25
CA GLN A 60 -21.85 -2.70 -1.20
C GLN A 60 -20.88 -1.64 -1.72
N VAL A 61 -21.02 -0.40 -1.23
CA VAL A 61 -20.14 0.72 -1.59
C VAL A 61 -19.67 1.43 -0.32
N HIS A 62 -18.37 1.45 -0.11
CA HIS A 62 -17.73 2.29 0.90
C HIS A 62 -17.16 3.54 0.25
N THR A 63 -17.74 4.70 0.59
CA THR A 63 -17.35 5.97 0.00
C THR A 63 -16.20 6.63 0.76
N GLY A 64 -15.33 7.34 0.05
CA GLY A 64 -14.32 8.20 0.66
C GLY A 64 -13.12 7.48 1.24
N LEU A 65 -12.66 6.40 0.63
CA LEU A 65 -11.47 5.66 1.06
C LEU A 65 -10.29 6.57 1.39
N ASN A 66 -10.00 7.54 0.53
CA ASN A 66 -8.89 8.47 0.72
C ASN A 66 -9.11 9.48 1.85
N GLN A 67 -10.34 9.69 2.30
CA GLN A 67 -10.67 10.58 3.43
C GLN A 67 -10.54 9.87 4.78
N SER A 68 -10.52 8.54 4.75
CA SER A 68 -10.38 7.69 5.95
C SER A 68 -8.93 7.49 6.37
N PHE A 69 -7.96 7.90 5.53
CA PHE A 69 -6.54 7.73 5.80
C PHE A 69 -5.89 9.01 6.30
N ASN A 70 -4.93 8.85 7.21
CA ASN A 70 -4.02 9.94 7.56
C ASN A 70 -3.39 10.52 6.29
N PRO A 71 -3.46 11.86 6.07
CA PRO A 71 -3.00 12.50 4.82
C PRO A 71 -1.53 12.26 4.49
N GLU A 72 -0.66 12.13 5.49
CA GLU A 72 0.77 11.87 5.30
C GLU A 72 1.00 10.49 4.68
N PHE A 73 0.43 9.44 5.28
CA PHE A 73 0.54 8.07 4.75
C PHE A 73 -0.16 7.92 3.40
N TRP A 74 -1.26 8.64 3.18
CA TRP A 74 -1.89 8.69 1.88
C TRP A 74 -0.97 9.33 0.81
N ASN A 75 -0.19 10.34 1.17
CA ASN A 75 0.79 10.94 0.27
C ASN A 75 1.94 9.96 -0.05
N TYR A 76 2.43 9.19 0.92
CA TYR A 76 3.40 8.12 0.65
C TYR A 76 2.83 7.06 -0.30
N ALA A 77 1.58 6.66 -0.12
CA ALA A 77 0.92 5.74 -1.04
C ALA A 77 0.85 6.28 -2.48
N LYS A 78 0.58 7.58 -2.66
CA LYS A 78 0.61 8.24 -3.99
C LYS A 78 2.01 8.19 -4.61
N LEU A 79 3.06 8.47 -3.83
CA LEU A 79 4.44 8.42 -4.32
C LEU A 79 4.82 7.00 -4.74
N VAL A 80 4.54 5.99 -3.93
CA VAL A 80 4.79 4.59 -4.28
C VAL A 80 3.99 4.18 -5.52
N SER A 81 2.71 4.58 -5.62
CA SER A 81 1.91 4.34 -6.82
C SER A 81 2.48 5.03 -8.06
N GLY A 82 3.07 6.23 -7.90
CA GLY A 82 3.77 6.93 -8.98
C GLY A 82 4.97 6.13 -9.50
N VAL A 83 5.78 5.61 -8.60
CA VAL A 83 6.94 4.75 -8.92
C VAL A 83 6.50 3.46 -9.62
N LEU A 84 5.43 2.80 -9.13
CA LEU A 84 4.88 1.58 -9.74
C LEU A 84 4.34 1.81 -11.15
N ARG A 85 3.71 2.97 -11.40
CA ARG A 85 3.24 3.35 -12.76
C ARG A 85 4.37 3.51 -13.75
N GLN A 86 5.56 3.91 -13.30
CA GLN A 86 6.77 3.96 -14.13
C GLN A 86 7.42 2.58 -14.34
N ARG A 87 6.74 1.49 -13.96
CA ARG A 87 7.18 0.11 -14.12
C ARG A 87 8.52 -0.21 -13.44
N MET A 88 8.82 0.47 -12.35
CA MET A 88 10.00 0.14 -11.55
C MET A 88 9.88 -1.31 -11.03
N PRO A 89 10.96 -2.12 -11.09
CA PRO A 89 10.95 -3.49 -10.58
C PRO A 89 10.47 -3.56 -9.14
N LEU A 90 9.60 -4.52 -8.81
CA LEU A 90 9.02 -4.65 -7.47
C LEU A 90 10.07 -4.87 -6.38
N THR A 91 11.17 -5.56 -6.68
CA THR A 91 12.32 -5.69 -5.79
C THR A 91 12.89 -4.34 -5.39
N TYR A 92 12.97 -3.41 -6.36
CA TYR A 92 13.46 -2.05 -6.09
C TYR A 92 12.48 -1.27 -5.23
N VAL A 93 11.18 -1.35 -5.53
CA VAL A 93 10.12 -0.68 -4.75
C VAL A 93 10.07 -1.24 -3.33
N TYR A 94 10.24 -2.56 -3.15
CA TYR A 94 10.35 -3.21 -1.85
C TYR A 94 11.51 -2.63 -1.03
N HIS A 95 12.70 -2.53 -1.61
CA HIS A 95 13.88 -1.97 -0.93
C HIS A 95 13.70 -0.48 -0.64
N LEU A 96 13.12 0.29 -1.57
CA LEU A 96 12.80 1.70 -1.37
C LEU A 96 11.88 1.89 -0.16
N VAL A 97 10.78 1.13 -0.07
CA VAL A 97 9.85 1.20 1.05
C VAL A 97 10.53 0.82 2.36
N ASN A 98 11.34 -0.23 2.38
CA ASN A 98 12.07 -0.65 3.57
C ASN A 98 13.15 0.35 4.04
N SER A 99 13.69 1.17 3.12
CA SER A 99 14.66 2.21 3.47
C SER A 99 14.05 3.45 4.13
N LEU A 100 12.72 3.60 4.09
CA LEU A 100 12.05 4.72 4.74
C LEU A 100 12.20 4.64 6.26
N SER A 101 12.52 5.76 6.88
CA SER A 101 12.65 5.89 8.34
C SER A 101 11.43 6.61 8.90
N PHE A 102 10.80 6.02 9.89
CA PHE A 102 9.69 6.60 10.63
C PHE A 102 10.06 6.71 12.11
N ARG A 103 9.44 7.64 12.83
CA ARG A 103 9.67 7.82 14.27
C ARG A 103 9.29 6.58 15.08
N GLU A 104 8.23 5.90 14.66
CA GLU A 104 7.78 4.64 15.25
C GLU A 104 8.00 3.53 14.22
N ASP A 105 8.92 2.62 14.48
CA ASP A 105 9.22 1.49 13.59
C ASP A 105 9.00 0.18 14.36
N HIS A 106 7.77 -0.32 14.29
CA HIS A 106 7.38 -1.61 14.82
C HIS A 106 6.67 -2.44 13.74
N ILE A 107 6.42 -3.72 14.00
CA ILE A 107 5.91 -4.69 13.02
C ILE A 107 4.63 -4.26 12.30
N ASN A 108 3.80 -3.47 12.97
CA ASN A 108 2.50 -3.01 12.44
C ASN A 108 2.56 -1.60 11.82
N THR A 109 3.74 -1.07 11.51
CA THR A 109 3.86 0.22 10.84
C THR A 109 3.37 0.14 9.40
N TRP A 110 2.98 1.30 8.85
CA TRP A 110 2.61 1.44 7.45
C TRP A 110 3.68 0.87 6.51
N LYS A 111 4.96 1.19 6.77
CA LYS A 111 6.12 0.69 6.00
C LYS A 111 6.13 -0.83 5.91
N ASN A 112 6.06 -1.48 7.07
CA ASN A 112 6.12 -2.94 7.15
C ASN A 112 4.90 -3.60 6.50
N GLY A 113 3.71 -2.99 6.62
CA GLY A 113 2.49 -3.44 5.94
C GLY A 113 2.62 -3.39 4.43
N VAL A 114 3.07 -2.26 3.89
CA VAL A 114 3.28 -2.07 2.45
C VAL A 114 4.37 -3.01 1.92
N ALA A 115 5.50 -3.12 2.62
CA ALA A 115 6.58 -4.03 2.24
C ALA A 115 6.12 -5.49 2.17
N ARG A 116 5.32 -5.97 3.15
CA ARG A 116 4.71 -7.31 3.12
C ARG A 116 3.83 -7.55 1.91
N VAL A 117 3.02 -6.56 1.55
CA VAL A 117 2.14 -6.67 0.37
C VAL A 117 2.98 -6.71 -0.91
N ILE A 118 3.97 -5.81 -1.08
CA ILE A 118 4.82 -5.79 -2.27
C ILE A 118 5.56 -7.12 -2.46
N LYS A 119 6.08 -7.70 -1.38
CA LYS A 119 6.79 -8.99 -1.44
C LYS A 119 5.98 -10.12 -2.07
N LYS A 120 4.68 -10.17 -1.84
CA LYS A 120 3.80 -11.20 -2.40
C LYS A 120 3.72 -11.20 -3.93
N TYR A 121 4.06 -10.07 -4.55
CA TYR A 121 4.02 -9.90 -6.00
C TYR A 121 5.40 -9.94 -6.65
N ILE A 122 6.48 -10.09 -5.87
CA ILE A 122 7.83 -10.32 -6.40
C ILE A 122 7.91 -11.76 -6.88
N LYS A 123 8.43 -11.97 -8.09
CA LYS A 123 8.56 -13.31 -8.67
C LYS A 123 9.59 -14.12 -7.90
N ASP A 124 9.35 -15.43 -7.81
CA ASP A 124 10.31 -16.38 -7.26
C ASP A 124 11.61 -16.38 -8.08
N GLY A 125 12.74 -16.48 -7.37
CA GLY A 125 14.08 -16.41 -7.96
C GLY A 125 14.63 -15.01 -8.18
N GLU A 126 13.85 -13.95 -7.92
CA GLU A 126 14.37 -12.58 -7.93
C GLU A 126 15.37 -12.38 -6.79
N LYS A 127 16.52 -11.76 -7.10
CA LYS A 127 17.58 -11.53 -6.09
C LYS A 127 17.17 -10.48 -5.09
N GLY A 128 17.36 -10.79 -3.81
CA GLY A 128 17.26 -9.85 -2.71
C GLY A 128 18.57 -9.08 -2.49
N LYS A 129 18.49 -7.99 -1.75
CA LYS A 129 19.67 -7.20 -1.31
C LYS A 129 19.90 -7.40 0.18
N GLY A 130 21.16 -7.34 0.58
CA GLY A 130 21.60 -7.44 1.98
C GLY A 130 22.26 -8.77 2.29
N THR A 131 22.48 -9.00 3.60
CA THR A 131 23.11 -10.21 4.13
C THR A 131 22.14 -10.97 5.01
N CYS A 132 22.26 -12.28 5.02
CA CYS A 132 21.48 -13.15 5.91
C CYS A 132 21.89 -12.89 7.37
N PRO A 133 20.93 -12.61 8.28
CA PRO A 133 21.24 -12.37 9.68
C PRO A 133 21.77 -13.61 10.42
N GLU A 134 21.50 -14.82 9.89
CA GLU A 134 21.92 -16.06 10.53
C GLU A 134 23.33 -16.49 10.12
N CYS A 135 23.65 -16.42 8.83
CA CYS A 135 24.94 -16.95 8.32
C CYS A 135 25.82 -15.90 7.65
N GLY A 136 25.38 -14.64 7.52
CA GLY A 136 26.09 -13.58 6.83
C GLY A 136 26.17 -13.76 5.30
N GLY A 137 25.54 -14.80 4.73
CA GLY A 137 25.55 -15.05 3.30
C GLY A 137 24.82 -13.96 2.50
N GLU A 138 25.33 -13.63 1.32
CA GLU A 138 24.77 -12.58 0.45
C GLU A 138 23.79 -13.12 -0.60
N HIS A 139 23.66 -14.44 -0.70
CA HIS A 139 22.74 -15.08 -1.64
C HIS A 139 21.32 -15.13 -1.07
N LEU A 140 20.60 -14.02 -1.26
CA LEU A 140 19.20 -13.90 -0.88
C LEU A 140 18.30 -13.91 -2.13
N GLU A 141 17.26 -14.74 -2.13
CA GLU A 141 16.24 -14.80 -3.19
C GLU A 141 14.84 -14.74 -2.65
N PHE A 142 13.93 -14.18 -3.42
CA PHE A 142 12.52 -14.21 -3.11
C PHE A 142 11.92 -15.56 -3.50
N LYS A 143 11.20 -16.19 -2.56
CA LYS A 143 10.45 -17.43 -2.76
C LYS A 143 9.13 -17.35 -2.01
N GLU A 144 8.03 -17.57 -2.71
CA GLU A 144 6.68 -17.57 -2.14
C GLU A 144 6.38 -16.33 -1.27
N GLY A 145 6.85 -15.15 -1.70
CA GLY A 145 6.70 -13.89 -0.97
C GLY A 145 7.60 -13.76 0.27
N CYS A 146 8.59 -14.64 0.45
CA CYS A 146 9.59 -14.59 1.52
C CYS A 146 10.98 -14.33 0.98
N LEU A 147 11.83 -13.64 1.73
CA LEU A 147 13.24 -13.49 1.39
C LEU A 147 14.03 -14.63 2.03
N THR A 148 14.55 -15.52 1.21
CA THR A 148 15.20 -16.78 1.63
C THR A 148 16.69 -16.74 1.35
N CYS A 149 17.50 -17.14 2.32
CA CYS A 149 18.93 -17.32 2.15
C CYS A 149 19.22 -18.66 1.47
N MET A 150 19.88 -18.61 0.31
CA MET A 150 20.21 -19.81 -0.46
C MET A 150 21.38 -20.60 0.15
N SER A 151 22.14 -20.00 1.08
CA SER A 151 23.26 -20.67 1.74
C SER A 151 22.84 -21.50 2.96
N CYS A 152 21.92 -21.00 3.80
CA CYS A 152 21.53 -21.69 5.05
C CYS A 152 20.04 -22.01 5.13
N GLY A 153 19.23 -21.61 4.16
CA GLY A 153 17.79 -21.86 4.15
C GLY A 153 16.98 -20.94 5.06
N ASN A 154 17.61 -20.03 5.82
CA ASN A 154 16.86 -19.06 6.64
C ASN A 154 15.92 -18.24 5.78
N SER A 155 14.66 -18.13 6.20
CA SER A 155 13.62 -17.45 5.44
C SER A 155 12.89 -16.42 6.30
N LYS A 156 12.87 -15.16 5.83
CA LYS A 156 12.14 -14.07 6.46
C LYS A 156 10.87 -13.78 5.65
N CYS A 157 9.79 -14.39 6.09
CA CYS A 157 8.43 -13.99 5.70
C CYS A 157 8.01 -12.81 6.60
N GLY A 158 7.40 -11.80 6.09
CA GLY A 158 7.11 -10.59 6.84
C GLY A 158 5.83 -10.61 7.61
#